data_20dd23c8cd37da59ec253bc0f3d616a4
#
_entry.id   20dd23c8cd37da59ec253bc0f3d616a4
#
_cell.length_a   1.000
_cell.length_b   1.000
_cell.length_c   1.000
_cell.angle_alpha   90.00
_cell.angle_beta   90.00
_cell.angle_gamma   90.00
#
_symmetry.space_group_name_H-M   'P 1'
#
loop_
_entity.id
_entity.type
_entity.pdbx_description
1 polymer ?
#
loop_
_entity_poly.entity_id
_entity_poly.type
_entity_poly.pdbx_seq_one_letter_code
_entity_poly.pdbx_strand_id
1 'polypeptide(L)'
;MMKKITALLLVMLMVFAIAACGAAPAGPAQEPSAQPAADAPTAEAAEPTPASPIDTLTVGTTASIETAVFGEYNFDMLASGVSELPLVYQDTKGEYHPLLAAYSTEDAATWTYTIQDGMTWSDGEPVTAEDILFTLQYDQANGSANFEAQTAEDGKVTEAKYTGYTISDDMMSISLTLASPNVRELSNMTSFRVMPKHVYEGKDTVTDEEARITCGPYVLESFNKEAGTITFVVNEKYPRQPNVEKIVYQLFGNEDTMYLALQQGDIDMVWAYSTGVAGTYQDVLAGDANVSLINVAAANAPAVLAFNNAKGLFTNEDLRQAVSYALDYDAFRTYFGSTYAEIPNRGFVPATTVGYKDTEKLTTDASKADEYMKAAGYTEKNADGFYVNADGQAAAFTLTVNAAKETHVGYAEMIKTQLEAFGIQVNLDTVDKDAYNAKTSNKFSENNITMEAAIYGYTAAGMGMGNGLGSIYVDGNHAVQGGCQVFDEEFSAILREMKAAKTIEDYYTGAAKLQDYYAAHMPLIALYWDNMMLAYSSSLDNVTVDAVFGLNNVNNWFSVTKK
;
A
#
# COMPACT_ATOMS: atom_id res chain seq x y z
N MET A 1 -33.50 22.51 43.55
CA MET A 1 -34.95 22.33 43.34
C MET A 1 -35.15 21.07 42.53
N MET A 2 -35.73 20.08 43.20
CA MET A 2 -36.12 18.76 42.72
C MET A 2 -37.18 18.82 41.61
N LYS A 3 -37.16 17.89 40.67
CA LYS A 3 -38.31 17.00 40.44
C LYS A 3 -37.89 15.83 39.52
N LYS A 4 -38.10 14.66 40.14
CA LYS A 4 -38.13 13.31 39.53
C LYS A 4 -39.41 13.11 38.71
N ILE A 5 -39.40 12.15 37.78
CA ILE A 5 -40.52 11.24 37.41
C ILE A 5 -39.88 10.25 36.43
N THR A 6 -39.54 9.01 36.77
CA THR A 6 -40.27 7.75 36.96
C THR A 6 -40.74 7.05 35.67
N ALA A 7 -40.21 5.86 35.50
CA ALA A 7 -40.35 4.74 34.61
C ALA A 7 -41.76 4.31 34.16
N LEU A 8 -41.84 3.59 33.05
CA LEU A 8 -42.76 2.45 32.92
C LEU A 8 -42.18 1.38 31.95
N LEU A 9 -41.93 0.19 32.52
CA LEU A 9 -41.74 -1.09 31.83
C LEU A 9 -43.07 -1.55 31.20
N LEU A 10 -43.01 -2.17 30.03
CA LEU A 10 -44.02 -3.13 29.61
C LEU A 10 -43.34 -4.40 29.03
N VAL A 11 -43.49 -5.47 29.81
CA VAL A 11 -43.17 -6.86 29.47
C VAL A 11 -44.37 -7.45 28.74
N MET A 12 -44.14 -8.15 27.63
CA MET A 12 -45.14 -9.10 27.08
C MET A 12 -44.46 -10.42 26.76
N LEU A 13 -44.72 -11.39 27.60
CA LEU A 13 -44.50 -12.83 27.40
C LEU A 13 -45.43 -13.35 26.32
N MET A 14 -44.94 -14.24 25.46
CA MET A 14 -45.79 -15.28 24.83
C MET A 14 -45.13 -16.66 24.91
N VAL A 15 -45.99 -17.58 25.33
CA VAL A 15 -45.78 -18.88 25.92
C VAL A 15 -45.49 -19.95 24.86
N PHE A 16 -44.61 -20.88 25.24
CA PHE A 16 -44.32 -22.16 24.54
C PHE A 16 -45.49 -23.15 24.61
N ALA A 17 -45.67 -23.93 23.57
CA ALA A 17 -46.33 -25.24 23.62
C ALA A 17 -45.38 -26.32 23.14
N ILE A 18 -45.02 -27.21 24.04
CA ILE A 18 -44.26 -28.44 23.82
C ILE A 18 -45.27 -29.58 23.56
N ALA A 19 -44.98 -30.40 22.56
CA ALA A 19 -45.51 -31.77 22.50
C ALA A 19 -44.41 -32.73 22.10
N ALA A 20 -44.04 -33.59 23.04
CA ALA A 20 -43.12 -34.72 22.86
C ALA A 20 -43.93 -35.95 22.47
N CYS A 21 -43.38 -36.78 21.58
CA CYS A 21 -43.57 -38.25 21.64
C CYS A 21 -42.54 -39.01 20.79
N GLY A 22 -41.75 -39.85 21.42
CA GLY A 22 -41.61 -41.27 21.17
C GLY A 22 -40.64 -41.75 20.08
N ALA A 23 -39.54 -42.33 20.50
CA ALA A 23 -38.56 -43.06 19.70
C ALA A 23 -38.92 -44.54 19.53
N ALA A 24 -38.60 -45.12 18.37
CA ALA A 24 -38.10 -46.50 18.20
C ALA A 24 -37.52 -46.73 16.79
N PRO A 25 -36.57 -47.67 16.58
CA PRO A 25 -35.63 -47.65 15.47
C PRO A 25 -36.13 -48.44 14.23
N ALA A 26 -35.75 -47.99 13.02
CA ALA A 26 -36.04 -48.66 11.77
C ALA A 26 -34.74 -48.97 10.98
N GLY A 27 -34.74 -50.14 10.38
CA GLY A 27 -33.67 -50.72 9.56
C GLY A 27 -33.61 -50.12 8.14
N PRO A 28 -32.75 -50.65 7.26
CA PRO A 28 -32.26 -49.93 6.06
C PRO A 28 -33.34 -49.85 4.96
N ALA A 29 -33.50 -48.64 4.41
CA ALA A 29 -34.41 -48.36 3.32
C ALA A 29 -33.69 -48.34 1.96
N GLN A 30 -34.35 -48.97 1.00
CA GLN A 30 -34.02 -49.02 -0.41
C GLN A 30 -34.09 -47.65 -1.11
N GLU A 31 -33.22 -47.46 -2.11
CA GLU A 31 -33.24 -46.35 -3.06
C GLU A 31 -34.58 -46.34 -3.87
N PRO A 32 -35.16 -45.17 -4.09
CA PRO A 32 -36.21 -45.01 -5.10
C PRO A 32 -35.63 -44.53 -6.43
N SER A 33 -35.98 -45.26 -7.50
CA SER A 33 -35.72 -44.94 -8.89
C SER A 33 -36.29 -43.57 -9.27
N ALA A 34 -35.48 -42.76 -9.96
CA ALA A 34 -35.87 -41.49 -10.51
C ALA A 34 -36.84 -41.65 -11.70
N GLN A 35 -37.97 -41.00 -11.62
CA GLN A 35 -38.89 -40.75 -12.74
C GLN A 35 -38.57 -39.35 -13.29
N PRO A 36 -38.55 -39.12 -14.62
CA PRO A 36 -38.23 -37.81 -15.19
C PRO A 36 -39.35 -36.81 -14.86
N ALA A 37 -38.95 -35.69 -14.24
CA ALA A 37 -39.84 -34.55 -14.07
C ALA A 37 -39.95 -33.79 -15.39
N ALA A 38 -41.19 -33.41 -15.71
CA ALA A 38 -41.54 -32.63 -16.88
C ALA A 38 -40.90 -31.25 -16.86
N ASP A 39 -40.47 -30.79 -18.03
CA ASP A 39 -39.91 -29.48 -18.29
C ASP A 39 -40.79 -28.35 -17.74
N ALA A 40 -40.28 -27.62 -16.76
CA ALA A 40 -40.73 -26.27 -16.43
C ALA A 40 -40.08 -25.30 -17.43
N PRO A 41 -40.80 -24.29 -17.93
CA PRO A 41 -40.23 -23.36 -18.88
C PRO A 41 -39.08 -22.61 -18.19
N THR A 42 -37.87 -22.74 -18.73
CA THR A 42 -36.71 -21.94 -18.41
C THR A 42 -37.09 -20.48 -18.66
N ALA A 43 -37.16 -19.67 -17.59
CA ALA A 43 -37.19 -18.23 -17.75
C ALA A 43 -35.89 -17.85 -18.43
N GLU A 44 -35.98 -17.37 -19.65
CA GLU A 44 -34.88 -16.76 -20.40
C GLU A 44 -34.32 -15.64 -19.52
N ALA A 45 -33.09 -15.79 -19.04
CA ALA A 45 -32.43 -14.75 -18.32
C ALA A 45 -32.40 -13.54 -19.25
N ALA A 46 -33.06 -12.46 -18.86
CA ALA A 46 -33.01 -11.20 -19.59
C ALA A 46 -31.53 -10.86 -19.80
N GLU A 47 -31.13 -10.68 -21.05
CA GLU A 47 -29.81 -10.13 -21.36
C GLU A 47 -29.66 -8.84 -20.56
N PRO A 48 -28.53 -8.62 -19.86
CA PRO A 48 -28.32 -7.38 -19.11
C PRO A 48 -28.47 -6.23 -20.09
N THR A 49 -29.40 -5.34 -19.83
CA THR A 49 -29.56 -4.08 -20.58
C THR A 49 -28.19 -3.43 -20.62
N PRO A 50 -27.65 -3.03 -21.78
CA PRO A 50 -26.38 -2.32 -21.82
C PRO A 50 -26.49 -1.11 -20.91
N ALA A 51 -25.63 -1.00 -19.92
CA ALA A 51 -25.57 0.15 -19.04
C ALA A 51 -25.29 1.39 -19.90
N SER A 52 -26.03 2.47 -19.66
CA SER A 52 -25.80 3.73 -20.39
C SER A 52 -24.42 4.28 -20.01
N PRO A 53 -23.67 4.79 -20.99
CA PRO A 53 -22.41 5.48 -20.71
C PRO A 53 -22.62 6.61 -19.70
N ILE A 54 -21.59 6.87 -18.88
CA ILE A 54 -21.59 8.02 -17.96
C ILE A 54 -21.04 9.22 -18.74
N ASP A 55 -21.84 10.25 -18.97
CA ASP A 55 -21.41 11.46 -19.69
C ASP A 55 -20.23 12.16 -19.01
N THR A 56 -20.29 12.29 -17.68
CA THR A 56 -19.21 12.88 -16.88
C THR A 56 -19.11 12.18 -15.54
N LEU A 57 -17.90 11.83 -15.16
CA LEU A 57 -17.55 11.32 -13.84
C LEU A 57 -16.57 12.32 -13.19
N THR A 58 -16.94 12.80 -12.00
CA THR A 58 -16.15 13.80 -11.28
C THR A 58 -15.38 13.14 -10.13
N VAL A 59 -14.06 13.36 -10.09
CA VAL A 59 -13.15 12.82 -9.09
C VAL A 59 -12.56 13.96 -8.25
N GLY A 60 -12.78 13.94 -6.94
CA GLY A 60 -12.18 14.90 -6.02
C GLY A 60 -10.78 14.47 -5.60
N THR A 61 -9.87 15.43 -5.47
CA THR A 61 -8.53 15.19 -4.90
C THR A 61 -7.99 16.41 -4.18
N THR A 62 -7.15 16.19 -3.17
CA THR A 62 -6.37 17.24 -2.49
C THR A 62 -4.91 17.27 -2.95
N ALA A 63 -4.56 16.52 -4.00
CA ALA A 63 -3.22 16.55 -4.57
C ALA A 63 -2.89 17.95 -5.12
N SER A 64 -1.71 18.47 -4.78
CA SER A 64 -1.24 19.75 -5.33
C SER A 64 -0.66 19.51 -6.72
N ILE A 65 -1.41 19.91 -7.75
CA ILE A 65 -1.01 19.80 -9.16
C ILE A 65 -0.83 21.22 -9.70
N GLU A 66 0.42 21.53 -10.04
CA GLU A 66 0.80 22.87 -10.50
C GLU A 66 0.82 22.98 -12.02
N THR A 67 1.15 21.88 -12.68
CA THR A 67 1.21 21.76 -14.14
C THR A 67 0.69 20.40 -14.57
N ALA A 68 0.10 20.33 -15.76
CA ALA A 68 -0.42 19.08 -16.33
C ALA A 68 0.48 18.64 -17.49
N VAL A 69 1.73 18.33 -17.15
CA VAL A 69 2.75 17.90 -18.11
C VAL A 69 3.45 16.65 -17.58
N PHE A 70 3.94 15.80 -18.49
CA PHE A 70 4.74 14.63 -18.17
C PHE A 70 5.99 15.03 -17.36
N GLY A 71 6.26 14.31 -16.27
CA GLY A 71 7.37 14.57 -15.34
C GLY A 71 6.98 15.39 -14.10
N GLU A 72 5.76 15.94 -14.03
CA GLU A 72 5.22 16.47 -12.77
C GLU A 72 4.60 15.34 -11.96
N TYR A 73 5.18 15.03 -10.81
CA TYR A 73 4.91 13.81 -10.04
C TYR A 73 3.42 13.57 -9.74
N ASN A 74 2.71 14.58 -9.24
CA ASN A 74 1.30 14.40 -8.86
C ASN A 74 0.39 14.29 -10.09
N PHE A 75 0.71 15.03 -11.17
CA PHE A 75 0.00 14.89 -12.42
C PHE A 75 0.24 13.53 -13.04
N ASP A 76 1.49 13.06 -13.09
CA ASP A 76 1.85 11.75 -13.60
C ASP A 76 1.13 10.62 -12.87
N MET A 77 1.03 10.70 -11.53
CA MET A 77 0.30 9.72 -10.74
C MET A 77 -1.20 9.74 -11.03
N LEU A 78 -1.78 10.91 -11.28
CA LEU A 78 -3.18 11.08 -11.67
C LEU A 78 -3.42 10.57 -13.11
N ALA A 79 -2.55 10.94 -14.04
CA ALA A 79 -2.66 10.57 -15.45
C ALA A 79 -2.44 9.07 -15.71
N SER A 80 -1.69 8.40 -14.82
CA SER A 80 -1.49 6.95 -14.88
C SER A 80 -2.82 6.21 -14.75
N GLY A 81 -3.13 5.37 -15.74
CA GLY A 81 -4.43 4.68 -15.81
C GLY A 81 -5.57 5.54 -16.35
N VAL A 82 -5.31 6.75 -16.82
CA VAL A 82 -6.28 7.62 -17.53
C VAL A 82 -5.80 7.89 -18.93
N SER A 83 -4.76 8.71 -19.09
CA SER A 83 -4.17 9.07 -20.38
C SER A 83 -2.82 8.42 -20.63
N GLU A 84 -2.08 8.13 -19.58
CA GLU A 84 -0.76 7.50 -19.67
C GLU A 84 -0.84 6.07 -19.15
N LEU A 85 -0.48 5.08 -19.97
CA LEU A 85 -0.57 3.69 -19.60
C LEU A 85 0.78 3.15 -19.12
N PRO A 86 0.82 2.47 -17.95
CA PRO A 86 1.90 1.57 -17.64
C PRO A 86 1.86 0.31 -18.53
N LEU A 87 2.98 -0.43 -18.56
CA LEU A 87 3.02 -1.67 -19.36
C LEU A 87 2.05 -2.73 -18.84
N VAL A 88 1.94 -2.86 -17.52
CA VAL A 88 1.10 -3.84 -16.84
C VAL A 88 0.38 -3.19 -15.65
N TYR A 89 -0.70 -3.81 -15.20
CA TYR A 89 -1.31 -3.45 -13.91
C TYR A 89 -1.31 -4.65 -12.96
N GLN A 90 -1.46 -4.40 -11.67
CA GLN A 90 -1.59 -5.42 -10.64
C GLN A 90 -2.98 -5.36 -10.03
N ASP A 91 -3.67 -6.48 -9.98
CA ASP A 91 -4.97 -6.56 -9.30
C ASP A 91 -4.82 -6.66 -7.76
N THR A 92 -5.93 -6.58 -7.05
CA THR A 92 -5.95 -6.65 -5.58
C THR A 92 -5.58 -8.02 -5.02
N LYS A 93 -5.43 -9.04 -5.86
CA LYS A 93 -4.92 -10.37 -5.48
C LYS A 93 -3.41 -10.50 -5.69
N GLY A 94 -2.78 -9.46 -6.27
CA GLY A 94 -1.35 -9.42 -6.57
C GLY A 94 -0.98 -10.05 -7.91
N GLU A 95 -1.96 -10.40 -8.74
CA GLU A 95 -1.73 -10.93 -10.08
C GLU A 95 -1.44 -9.79 -11.05
N TYR A 96 -0.43 -9.99 -11.93
CA TYR A 96 -0.10 -9.01 -12.95
C TYR A 96 -0.83 -9.32 -14.24
N HIS A 97 -1.34 -8.28 -14.87
CA HIS A 97 -2.10 -8.37 -16.12
C HIS A 97 -1.53 -7.41 -17.17
N PRO A 98 -1.56 -7.78 -18.46
CA PRO A 98 -1.23 -6.87 -19.54
C PRO A 98 -2.10 -5.60 -19.54
N LEU A 99 -1.47 -4.44 -19.77
CA LEU A 99 -2.19 -3.18 -20.02
C LEU A 99 -1.76 -2.59 -21.35
N LEU A 100 -0.58 -1.94 -21.45
CA LEU A 100 -0.02 -1.52 -22.74
C LEU A 100 0.73 -2.67 -23.44
N ALA A 101 1.34 -3.57 -22.68
CA ALA A 101 2.10 -4.68 -23.24
C ALA A 101 1.81 -6.01 -22.55
N ALA A 102 1.77 -7.09 -23.32
CA ALA A 102 1.91 -8.44 -22.80
C ALA A 102 3.35 -8.67 -22.34
N TYR A 103 3.57 -9.63 -21.44
CA TYR A 103 4.89 -9.92 -20.92
C TYR A 103 5.17 -11.42 -20.84
N SER A 104 6.44 -11.79 -20.91
CA SER A 104 6.91 -13.16 -20.69
C SER A 104 8.34 -13.19 -20.18
N THR A 105 8.66 -14.24 -19.43
CA THR A 105 10.02 -14.60 -19.02
C THR A 105 10.10 -16.09 -18.75
N GLU A 106 11.27 -16.70 -18.96
CA GLU A 106 11.52 -18.10 -18.61
C GLU A 106 12.45 -18.24 -17.39
N ASP A 107 13.21 -17.18 -17.09
CA ASP A 107 14.32 -17.24 -16.13
C ASP A 107 14.36 -16.05 -15.15
N ALA A 108 13.36 -15.16 -15.23
CA ALA A 108 13.30 -13.89 -14.52
C ALA A 108 14.53 -12.96 -14.77
N ALA A 109 15.41 -13.33 -15.70
CA ALA A 109 16.55 -12.54 -16.11
C ALA A 109 16.27 -11.79 -17.41
N THR A 110 15.60 -12.42 -18.37
CA THR A 110 15.19 -11.77 -19.62
C THR A 110 13.66 -11.64 -19.64
N TRP A 111 13.20 -10.40 -19.72
CA TRP A 111 11.78 -10.06 -19.78
C TRP A 111 11.44 -9.52 -21.15
N THR A 112 10.48 -10.13 -21.82
CA THR A 112 9.96 -9.67 -23.11
C THR A 112 8.62 -8.98 -22.90
N TYR A 113 8.52 -7.75 -23.42
CA TYR A 113 7.29 -6.97 -23.46
C TYR A 113 6.85 -6.80 -24.90
N THR A 114 5.62 -7.19 -25.20
CA THR A 114 5.03 -7.11 -26.54
C THR A 114 3.85 -6.15 -26.49
N ILE A 115 3.94 -5.04 -27.23
CA ILE A 115 2.86 -4.04 -27.33
C ILE A 115 1.59 -4.74 -27.82
N GLN A 116 0.45 -4.42 -27.21
CA GLN A 116 -0.84 -4.99 -27.60
C GLN A 116 -1.27 -4.49 -28.98
N ASP A 117 -1.97 -5.33 -29.72
CA ASP A 117 -2.44 -5.02 -31.08
C ASP A 117 -3.29 -3.76 -31.13
N GLY A 118 -3.05 -2.92 -32.12
CA GLY A 118 -3.83 -1.71 -32.40
C GLY A 118 -3.58 -0.53 -31.48
N MET A 119 -2.57 -0.61 -30.59
CA MET A 119 -2.19 0.53 -29.75
C MET A 119 -1.54 1.63 -30.57
N THR A 120 -2.11 2.83 -30.46
CA THR A 120 -1.62 4.05 -31.11
C THR A 120 -1.54 5.20 -30.13
N TRP A 121 -0.67 6.15 -30.41
CA TRP A 121 -0.70 7.45 -29.79
C TRP A 121 -1.95 8.24 -30.22
N SER A 122 -2.34 9.23 -29.46
CA SER A 122 -3.55 10.04 -29.73
C SER A 122 -3.49 10.87 -31.02
N ASP A 123 -2.30 11.08 -31.58
CA ASP A 123 -2.11 11.68 -32.90
C ASP A 123 -2.22 10.66 -34.05
N GLY A 124 -2.22 9.35 -33.74
CA GLY A 124 -2.41 8.26 -34.66
C GLY A 124 -1.15 7.51 -35.04
N GLU A 125 0.04 7.93 -34.57
CA GLU A 125 1.27 7.16 -34.74
C GLU A 125 1.20 5.85 -33.92
N PRO A 126 1.79 4.73 -34.40
CA PRO A 126 1.76 3.47 -33.67
C PRO A 126 2.63 3.54 -32.40
N VAL A 127 2.18 2.91 -31.32
CA VAL A 127 3.03 2.64 -30.16
C VAL A 127 3.92 1.45 -30.48
N THR A 128 5.23 1.58 -30.25
CA THR A 128 6.22 0.56 -30.60
C THR A 128 7.17 0.24 -29.44
N ALA A 129 7.92 -0.83 -29.58
CA ALA A 129 8.99 -1.18 -28.64
C ALA A 129 10.12 -0.13 -28.58
N GLU A 130 10.28 0.68 -29.65
CA GLU A 130 11.23 1.79 -29.63
C GLU A 130 10.82 2.90 -28.66
N ASP A 131 9.52 3.10 -28.40
CA ASP A 131 9.03 4.05 -27.39
C ASP A 131 9.42 3.60 -25.98
N ILE A 132 9.32 2.29 -25.71
CA ILE A 132 9.79 1.70 -24.44
C ILE A 132 11.30 1.93 -24.26
N LEU A 133 12.09 1.61 -25.28
CA LEU A 133 13.54 1.81 -25.26
C LEU A 133 13.89 3.29 -25.07
N PHE A 134 13.24 4.16 -25.83
CA PHE A 134 13.44 5.60 -25.72
C PHE A 134 13.18 6.10 -24.29
N THR A 135 12.09 5.67 -23.67
CA THR A 135 11.74 6.03 -22.28
C THR A 135 12.84 5.61 -21.31
N LEU A 136 13.33 4.36 -21.42
CA LEU A 136 14.43 3.87 -20.57
C LEU A 136 15.73 4.68 -20.76
N GLN A 137 16.02 5.09 -22.00
CA GLN A 137 17.19 5.93 -22.31
C GLN A 137 17.01 7.37 -21.83
N TYR A 138 15.81 7.91 -21.93
CA TYR A 138 15.46 9.22 -21.39
C TYR A 138 15.61 9.26 -19.87
N ASP A 139 15.09 8.25 -19.17
CA ASP A 139 15.26 8.09 -17.73
C ASP A 139 16.74 7.93 -17.34
N GLN A 140 17.51 7.20 -18.13
CA GLN A 140 18.97 7.09 -17.96
C GLN A 140 19.66 8.44 -18.03
N ALA A 141 19.31 9.28 -18.99
CA ALA A 141 19.85 10.63 -19.14
C ALA A 141 19.44 11.56 -17.98
N ASN A 142 18.33 11.25 -17.30
CA ASN A 142 17.81 11.98 -16.13
C ASN A 142 18.16 11.31 -14.79
N GLY A 143 19.15 10.44 -14.75
CA GLY A 143 19.75 9.94 -13.52
C GLY A 143 19.32 8.53 -13.09
N SER A 144 18.48 7.84 -13.87
CA SER A 144 18.17 6.42 -13.61
C SER A 144 19.31 5.51 -14.07
N ALA A 145 19.60 4.45 -13.32
CA ALA A 145 20.64 3.48 -13.67
C ALA A 145 20.05 2.34 -14.54
N ASN A 146 19.54 2.66 -15.74
CA ASN A 146 18.93 1.65 -16.58
C ASN A 146 19.97 0.78 -17.29
N PHE A 147 20.82 1.35 -18.13
CA PHE A 147 21.85 0.62 -18.90
C PHE A 147 23.28 0.94 -18.47
N GLU A 148 23.46 1.99 -17.67
CA GLU A 148 24.75 2.41 -17.13
C GLU A 148 24.60 2.70 -15.65
N ALA A 149 25.64 2.40 -14.88
CA ALA A 149 25.67 2.73 -13.46
C ALA A 149 25.62 4.26 -13.26
N GLN A 150 24.91 4.69 -12.22
CA GLN A 150 24.80 6.09 -11.83
C GLN A 150 25.50 6.32 -10.48
N THR A 151 26.19 7.45 -10.38
CA THR A 151 26.82 7.86 -9.11
C THR A 151 26.13 9.11 -8.59
N ALA A 152 25.52 9.01 -7.43
CA ALA A 152 24.89 10.14 -6.76
C ALA A 152 25.93 11.13 -6.18
N GLU A 153 25.50 12.34 -5.84
CA GLU A 153 26.37 13.39 -5.28
C GLU A 153 27.09 12.96 -4.00
N ASP A 154 26.48 12.06 -3.22
CA ASP A 154 27.05 11.49 -1.98
C ASP A 154 28.04 10.34 -2.25
N GLY A 155 28.34 10.05 -3.49
CA GLY A 155 29.26 8.98 -3.92
C GLY A 155 28.62 7.58 -3.99
N LYS A 156 27.32 7.45 -3.74
CA LYS A 156 26.59 6.18 -3.89
C LYS A 156 26.55 5.78 -5.35
N VAL A 157 27.01 4.56 -5.65
CA VAL A 157 26.88 3.95 -6.98
C VAL A 157 25.63 3.07 -7.00
N THR A 158 24.77 3.31 -7.99
CA THR A 158 23.67 2.42 -8.35
C THR A 158 24.07 1.70 -9.63
N GLU A 159 24.21 0.38 -9.56
CA GLU A 159 24.58 -0.44 -10.71
C GLU A 159 23.48 -0.45 -11.78
N ALA A 160 23.88 -0.67 -13.04
CA ALA A 160 22.95 -0.74 -14.14
C ALA A 160 21.93 -1.87 -13.95
N LYS A 161 20.66 -1.57 -14.18
CA LYS A 161 19.55 -2.52 -14.06
C LYS A 161 19.56 -3.54 -15.19
N TYR A 162 19.82 -3.09 -16.41
CA TYR A 162 19.83 -3.91 -17.62
C TYR A 162 21.22 -4.03 -18.21
N THR A 163 21.58 -5.23 -18.66
CA THR A 163 22.84 -5.51 -19.38
C THR A 163 22.70 -5.44 -20.89
N GLY A 164 21.46 -5.40 -21.41
CA GLY A 164 21.19 -5.30 -22.83
C GLY A 164 19.70 -5.39 -23.14
N TYR A 165 19.42 -5.19 -24.44
CA TYR A 165 18.08 -5.31 -25.00
C TYR A 165 18.13 -5.83 -26.43
N THR A 166 17.00 -6.37 -26.91
CA THR A 166 16.73 -6.65 -28.31
C THR A 166 15.33 -6.22 -28.69
N ILE A 167 15.14 -5.68 -29.88
CA ILE A 167 13.84 -5.32 -30.45
C ILE A 167 13.55 -6.28 -31.61
N SER A 168 12.30 -6.75 -31.69
CA SER A 168 11.84 -7.59 -32.81
C SER A 168 11.83 -6.85 -34.14
N ASP A 169 11.91 -7.58 -35.27
CA ASP A 169 11.93 -6.99 -36.61
C ASP A 169 10.67 -6.17 -36.93
N ASP A 170 9.53 -6.52 -36.34
CA ASP A 170 8.25 -5.80 -36.45
C ASP A 170 8.12 -4.62 -35.49
N MET A 171 9.12 -4.38 -34.64
CA MET A 171 9.19 -3.34 -33.65
C MET A 171 8.08 -3.41 -32.57
N MET A 172 7.40 -4.55 -32.43
CA MET A 172 6.31 -4.71 -31.45
C MET A 172 6.79 -5.26 -30.12
N SER A 173 7.97 -5.88 -30.06
CA SER A 173 8.48 -6.49 -28.83
C SER A 173 9.87 -5.98 -28.48
N ILE A 174 10.09 -5.77 -27.18
CA ILE A 174 11.42 -5.54 -26.62
C ILE A 174 11.71 -6.61 -25.57
N SER A 175 12.90 -7.22 -25.64
CA SER A 175 13.43 -8.09 -24.60
C SER A 175 14.52 -7.33 -23.84
N LEU A 176 14.36 -7.21 -22.53
CA LEU A 176 15.29 -6.54 -21.62
C LEU A 176 15.98 -7.58 -20.77
N THR A 177 17.32 -7.61 -20.77
CA THR A 177 18.11 -8.52 -19.95
C THR A 177 18.58 -7.81 -18.70
N LEU A 178 18.13 -8.28 -17.53
CA LEU A 178 18.51 -7.75 -16.22
C LEU A 178 19.95 -8.15 -15.85
N ALA A 179 20.63 -7.32 -15.08
CA ALA A 179 21.94 -7.62 -14.51
C ALA A 179 21.87 -8.80 -13.50
N SER A 180 20.73 -8.99 -12.88
CA SER A 180 20.43 -10.14 -12.02
C SER A 180 18.97 -10.54 -12.19
N PRO A 181 18.62 -11.84 -12.15
CA PRO A 181 17.24 -12.28 -12.20
C PRO A 181 16.38 -11.56 -11.14
N ASN A 182 15.19 -11.14 -11.53
CA ASN A 182 14.27 -10.45 -10.64
C ASN A 182 12.81 -10.73 -11.04
N VAL A 183 12.12 -11.57 -10.28
CA VAL A 183 10.68 -11.89 -10.47
C VAL A 183 9.76 -10.70 -10.24
N ARG A 184 10.27 -9.66 -9.57
CA ARG A 184 9.53 -8.43 -9.27
C ARG A 184 9.68 -7.35 -10.33
N GLU A 185 10.28 -7.67 -11.48
CA GLU A 185 10.41 -6.69 -12.56
C GLU A 185 9.06 -6.11 -12.98
N LEU A 186 8.01 -6.94 -12.98
CA LEU A 186 6.65 -6.49 -13.27
C LEU A 186 6.14 -5.41 -12.31
N SER A 187 6.56 -5.44 -11.04
CA SER A 187 6.19 -4.37 -10.09
C SER A 187 6.72 -3.00 -10.51
N ASN A 188 7.89 -2.94 -11.16
CA ASN A 188 8.40 -1.69 -11.70
C ASN A 188 7.59 -1.24 -12.93
N MET A 189 7.08 -2.19 -13.70
CA MET A 189 6.33 -1.94 -14.92
C MET A 189 4.89 -1.50 -14.67
N THR A 190 4.38 -1.60 -13.44
CA THR A 190 3.05 -1.06 -13.06
C THR A 190 3.02 0.47 -12.96
N SER A 191 4.18 1.11 -12.88
CA SER A 191 4.32 2.57 -12.85
C SER A 191 5.20 3.12 -13.98
N PHE A 192 5.72 2.25 -14.85
CA PHE A 192 6.53 2.64 -15.99
C PHE A 192 5.64 3.13 -17.14
N ARG A 193 5.62 4.42 -17.36
CA ARG A 193 4.86 5.08 -18.42
C ARG A 193 5.72 5.31 -19.64
N VAL A 194 5.20 4.92 -20.81
CA VAL A 194 5.93 5.04 -22.07
C VAL A 194 5.77 6.44 -22.65
N MET A 195 6.87 7.03 -23.09
CA MET A 195 6.92 8.33 -23.75
C MET A 195 6.88 8.16 -25.28
N PRO A 196 6.15 9.02 -26.02
CA PRO A 196 6.16 9.01 -27.48
C PRO A 196 7.52 9.49 -28.01
N LYS A 197 8.33 8.55 -28.51
CA LYS A 197 9.65 8.84 -29.05
C LYS A 197 9.60 9.95 -30.10
N HIS A 198 8.66 9.86 -31.05
CA HIS A 198 8.53 10.83 -32.15
C HIS A 198 8.22 12.26 -31.68
N VAL A 199 7.70 12.43 -30.46
CA VAL A 199 7.45 13.74 -29.87
C VAL A 199 8.67 14.30 -29.15
N TYR A 200 9.39 13.47 -28.40
CA TYR A 200 10.43 13.92 -27.47
C TYR A 200 11.85 13.77 -28.00
N GLU A 201 12.10 12.91 -29.00
CA GLU A 201 13.45 12.66 -29.52
C GLU A 201 14.12 13.92 -30.07
N GLY A 202 15.30 14.24 -29.53
CA GLY A 202 16.10 15.39 -29.95
C GLY A 202 15.57 16.75 -29.55
N LYS A 203 14.59 16.81 -28.64
CA LYS A 203 14.05 18.07 -28.10
C LYS A 203 14.45 18.25 -26.64
N ASP A 204 14.88 19.45 -26.28
CA ASP A 204 15.10 19.84 -24.89
C ASP A 204 13.78 20.15 -24.17
N THR A 205 12.78 20.61 -24.90
CA THR A 205 11.43 20.94 -24.42
C THR A 205 10.39 20.63 -25.48
N VAL A 206 9.17 20.28 -25.04
CA VAL A 206 8.00 20.11 -25.91
C VAL A 206 6.95 21.18 -25.58
N THR A 207 6.08 21.45 -26.52
CA THR A 207 4.94 22.36 -26.31
C THR A 207 3.87 21.68 -25.46
N ASP A 208 2.97 22.48 -24.85
CA ASP A 208 1.84 21.93 -24.10
C ASP A 208 0.93 21.02 -24.95
N GLU A 209 0.82 21.29 -26.26
CA GLU A 209 0.06 20.46 -27.19
C GLU A 209 0.74 19.12 -27.44
N GLU A 210 2.06 19.13 -27.66
CA GLU A 210 2.88 17.90 -27.82
C GLU A 210 2.88 17.06 -26.54
N ALA A 211 2.94 17.69 -25.37
CA ALA A 211 2.91 17.02 -24.08
C ALA A 211 1.56 16.30 -23.78
N ARG A 212 0.50 16.59 -24.57
CA ARG A 212 -0.80 15.92 -24.47
C ARG A 212 -0.94 14.67 -25.33
N ILE A 213 0.10 14.33 -26.12
CA ILE A 213 0.10 13.12 -26.93
C ILE A 213 0.36 11.92 -26.01
N THR A 214 -0.66 11.08 -25.88
CA THR A 214 -0.69 9.94 -24.96
C THR A 214 -1.27 8.70 -25.61
N CYS A 215 -1.10 7.51 -25.02
CA CYS A 215 -1.59 6.25 -25.57
C CYS A 215 -2.75 5.63 -24.79
N GLY A 216 -3.26 6.31 -23.75
CA GLY A 216 -4.35 5.82 -22.94
C GLY A 216 -5.75 6.04 -23.51
N PRO A 217 -6.79 5.56 -22.82
CA PRO A 217 -8.18 5.69 -23.26
C PRO A 217 -8.72 7.12 -23.22
N TYR A 218 -7.99 8.06 -22.63
CA TYR A 218 -8.35 9.47 -22.58
C TYR A 218 -7.20 10.36 -23.00
N VAL A 219 -7.54 11.59 -23.39
CA VAL A 219 -6.60 12.67 -23.65
C VAL A 219 -6.95 13.88 -22.78
N LEU A 220 -5.94 14.64 -22.37
CA LEU A 220 -6.13 15.87 -21.61
C LEU A 220 -6.79 16.93 -22.47
N GLU A 221 -8.04 17.29 -22.16
CA GLU A 221 -8.76 18.39 -22.81
C GLU A 221 -8.30 19.75 -22.26
N SER A 222 -8.28 19.88 -20.93
CA SER A 222 -7.92 21.15 -20.29
C SER A 222 -7.42 20.98 -18.86
N PHE A 223 -6.53 21.89 -18.46
CA PHE A 223 -6.18 22.16 -17.09
C PHE A 223 -6.50 23.62 -16.77
N ASN A 224 -7.47 23.84 -15.90
CA ASN A 224 -7.85 25.17 -15.43
C ASN A 224 -7.45 25.33 -13.97
N LYS A 225 -6.28 25.95 -13.74
CA LYS A 225 -5.72 26.13 -12.40
C LYS A 225 -6.58 27.04 -11.51
N GLU A 226 -7.26 28.07 -12.10
CA GLU A 226 -8.10 29.00 -11.33
C GLU A 226 -9.40 28.32 -10.85
N ALA A 227 -9.99 27.47 -11.70
CA ALA A 227 -11.18 26.69 -11.34
C ALA A 227 -10.80 25.42 -10.54
N GLY A 228 -9.53 25.06 -10.49
CA GLY A 228 -9.06 23.83 -9.86
C GLY A 228 -9.56 22.58 -10.58
N THR A 229 -9.61 22.57 -11.93
CA THR A 229 -10.14 21.44 -12.69
C THR A 229 -9.15 20.91 -13.72
N ILE A 230 -9.10 19.58 -13.85
CA ILE A 230 -8.37 18.87 -14.91
C ILE A 230 -9.39 18.00 -15.63
N THR A 231 -9.54 18.20 -16.94
CA THR A 231 -10.56 17.50 -17.73
C THR A 231 -9.92 16.59 -18.76
N PHE A 232 -10.34 15.34 -18.77
CA PHE A 232 -9.97 14.34 -19.76
C PHE A 232 -11.20 13.93 -20.56
N VAL A 233 -11.03 13.77 -21.88
CA VAL A 233 -12.05 13.27 -22.81
C VAL A 233 -11.56 12.01 -23.49
N VAL A 234 -12.49 11.21 -23.99
CA VAL A 234 -12.17 9.94 -24.66
C VAL A 234 -11.17 10.13 -25.80
N ASN A 235 -10.16 9.28 -25.83
CA ASN A 235 -9.25 9.14 -26.95
C ASN A 235 -9.91 8.28 -28.05
N GLU A 236 -10.35 8.90 -29.14
CA GLU A 236 -11.00 8.19 -30.25
C GLU A 236 -10.08 7.19 -30.97
N LYS A 237 -8.75 7.29 -30.76
CA LYS A 237 -7.76 6.37 -31.33
C LYS A 237 -7.52 5.14 -30.46
N TYR A 238 -7.97 5.16 -29.21
CA TYR A 238 -7.83 4.00 -28.34
C TYR A 238 -8.67 2.83 -28.85
N PRO A 239 -8.15 1.58 -28.88
CA PRO A 239 -8.83 0.45 -29.52
C PRO A 239 -10.20 0.08 -28.96
N ARG A 240 -10.47 0.49 -27.73
CA ARG A 240 -11.71 0.17 -27.02
C ARG A 240 -12.29 1.44 -26.38
N GLN A 241 -13.61 1.62 -26.47
CA GLN A 241 -14.26 2.78 -25.89
C GLN A 241 -14.65 2.52 -24.42
N PRO A 242 -14.32 3.46 -23.49
CA PRO A 242 -14.70 3.35 -22.09
C PRO A 242 -16.20 3.66 -21.87
N ASN A 243 -16.71 3.28 -20.70
CA ASN A 243 -18.09 3.59 -20.28
C ASN A 243 -18.26 5.03 -19.78
N VAL A 244 -17.18 5.73 -19.52
CA VAL A 244 -17.18 7.14 -19.07
C VAL A 244 -16.71 8.00 -20.21
N GLU A 245 -17.53 8.99 -20.66
CA GLU A 245 -17.17 9.84 -21.79
C GLU A 245 -16.19 10.94 -21.41
N LYS A 246 -16.31 11.45 -20.18
CA LYS A 246 -15.48 12.54 -19.65
C LYS A 246 -15.15 12.31 -18.18
N ILE A 247 -13.88 12.50 -17.81
CA ILE A 247 -13.41 12.49 -16.42
C ILE A 247 -12.99 13.92 -16.06
N VAL A 248 -13.54 14.42 -14.95
CA VAL A 248 -13.18 15.75 -14.41
C VAL A 248 -12.57 15.55 -13.03
N TYR A 249 -11.31 15.90 -12.85
CA TYR A 249 -10.72 16.01 -11.52
C TYR A 249 -10.96 17.40 -10.97
N GLN A 250 -11.55 17.46 -9.78
CA GLN A 250 -11.75 18.68 -9.01
C GLN A 250 -10.69 18.73 -7.89
N LEU A 251 -9.87 19.77 -7.92
CA LEU A 251 -8.85 20.02 -6.89
C LEU A 251 -9.47 20.73 -5.70
N PHE A 252 -9.30 20.18 -4.52
CA PHE A 252 -9.78 20.74 -3.24
C PHE A 252 -8.62 21.22 -2.38
N GLY A 253 -8.85 22.30 -1.64
CA GLY A 253 -7.85 22.84 -0.72
C GLY A 253 -7.67 22.01 0.56
N ASN A 254 -8.64 21.15 0.90
CA ASN A 254 -8.60 20.26 2.07
C ASN A 254 -9.59 19.09 1.94
N GLU A 255 -9.40 18.08 2.79
CA GLU A 255 -10.22 16.87 2.80
C GLU A 255 -11.67 17.13 3.26
N ASP A 256 -11.89 18.03 4.23
CA ASP A 256 -13.24 18.33 4.74
C ASP A 256 -14.20 18.74 3.61
N THR A 257 -13.76 19.68 2.78
CA THR A 257 -14.58 20.18 1.66
C THR A 257 -14.72 19.12 0.56
N MET A 258 -13.72 18.29 0.34
CA MET A 258 -13.77 17.20 -0.63
C MET A 258 -14.76 16.11 -0.20
N TYR A 259 -14.69 15.65 1.05
CA TYR A 259 -15.62 14.62 1.52
C TYR A 259 -17.05 15.15 1.64
N LEU A 260 -17.24 16.43 1.99
CA LEU A 260 -18.56 17.05 1.96
C LEU A 260 -19.15 17.06 0.53
N ALA A 261 -18.34 17.37 -0.48
CA ALA A 261 -18.77 17.33 -1.88
C ALA A 261 -19.17 15.90 -2.32
N LEU A 262 -18.45 14.87 -1.85
CA LEU A 262 -18.82 13.46 -2.09
C LEU A 262 -20.18 13.11 -1.45
N GLN A 263 -20.40 13.49 -0.20
CA GLN A 263 -21.66 13.26 0.52
C GLN A 263 -22.84 13.98 -0.13
N GLN A 264 -22.61 15.17 -0.72
CA GLN A 264 -23.63 15.94 -1.45
C GLN A 264 -23.89 15.46 -2.88
N GLY A 265 -22.99 14.60 -3.40
CA GLY A 265 -23.07 14.10 -4.78
C GLY A 265 -22.53 15.09 -5.82
N ASP A 266 -21.75 16.10 -5.39
CA ASP A 266 -21.08 17.04 -6.29
C ASP A 266 -19.86 16.40 -6.97
N ILE A 267 -19.29 15.35 -6.36
CA ILE A 267 -18.26 14.49 -6.95
C ILE A 267 -18.68 13.02 -6.81
N ASP A 268 -18.20 12.18 -7.75
CA ASP A 268 -18.55 10.76 -7.82
C ASP A 268 -17.53 9.87 -7.12
N MET A 269 -16.26 10.23 -7.07
CA MET A 269 -15.16 9.47 -6.46
C MET A 269 -14.16 10.39 -5.78
N VAL A 270 -13.36 9.81 -4.90
CA VAL A 270 -12.18 10.47 -4.31
C VAL A 270 -10.93 9.75 -4.76
N TRP A 271 -9.92 10.51 -5.18
CA TRP A 271 -8.59 10.03 -5.45
C TRP A 271 -7.60 10.59 -4.41
N ALA A 272 -7.07 9.69 -3.60
CA ALA A 272 -6.03 9.96 -2.62
C ALA A 272 -4.92 8.91 -2.83
N TYR A 273 -3.95 9.25 -3.69
CA TYR A 273 -2.86 8.35 -4.03
C TYR A 273 -2.11 7.88 -2.78
N SER A 274 -1.96 6.56 -2.63
CA SER A 274 -1.23 5.85 -1.57
C SER A 274 -1.74 6.00 -0.14
N THR A 275 -2.68 6.89 0.17
CA THR A 275 -3.16 7.09 1.55
C THR A 275 -4.60 6.64 1.78
N GLY A 276 -5.45 6.72 0.75
CA GLY A 276 -6.88 6.50 0.91
C GLY A 276 -7.55 7.56 1.79
N VAL A 277 -8.73 7.22 2.30
CA VAL A 277 -9.48 8.05 3.25
C VAL A 277 -8.79 8.05 4.61
N ALA A 278 -8.46 9.21 5.14
CA ALA A 278 -7.86 9.34 6.46
C ALA A 278 -8.76 8.75 7.56
N GLY A 279 -8.17 8.10 8.56
CA GLY A 279 -8.90 7.35 9.61
C GLY A 279 -10.00 8.14 10.29
N THR A 280 -9.79 9.44 10.49
CA THR A 280 -10.76 10.37 11.11
C THR A 280 -12.06 10.53 10.32
N TYR A 281 -12.05 10.28 9.01
CA TYR A 281 -13.23 10.39 8.15
C TYR A 281 -13.90 9.04 7.85
N GLN A 282 -13.20 7.93 8.03
CA GLN A 282 -13.70 6.60 7.62
C GLN A 282 -15.05 6.27 8.25
N ASP A 283 -15.22 6.48 9.56
CA ASP A 283 -16.46 6.19 10.26
C ASP A 283 -17.60 7.13 9.84
N VAL A 284 -17.29 8.41 9.60
CA VAL A 284 -18.28 9.41 9.15
C VAL A 284 -18.79 9.05 7.76
N LEU A 285 -17.90 8.70 6.84
CA LEU A 285 -18.26 8.33 5.47
C LEU A 285 -18.97 6.98 5.41
N ALA A 286 -18.56 6.01 6.23
CA ALA A 286 -19.24 4.71 6.33
C ALA A 286 -20.69 4.82 6.82
N GLY A 287 -21.00 5.85 7.62
CA GLY A 287 -22.35 6.13 8.09
C GLY A 287 -23.25 6.86 7.09
N ASP A 288 -22.71 7.34 5.96
CA ASP A 288 -23.45 8.10 4.97
C ASP A 288 -24.02 7.19 3.87
N ALA A 289 -25.33 7.26 3.64
CA ALA A 289 -26.00 6.43 2.63
C ALA A 289 -25.60 6.76 1.18
N ASN A 290 -25.05 7.95 0.94
CA ASN A 290 -24.60 8.39 -0.38
C ASN A 290 -23.18 7.96 -0.70
N VAL A 291 -22.44 7.40 0.27
CA VAL A 291 -21.03 7.03 0.13
C VAL A 291 -20.86 5.52 0.28
N SER A 292 -20.05 4.95 -0.58
CA SER A 292 -19.54 3.58 -0.47
C SER A 292 -18.05 3.61 -0.20
N LEU A 293 -17.59 2.72 0.69
CA LEU A 293 -16.17 2.52 0.99
C LEU A 293 -15.72 1.14 0.52
N ILE A 294 -14.56 1.09 -0.12
CA ILE A 294 -13.88 -0.16 -0.43
C ILE A 294 -12.60 -0.22 0.41
N ASN A 295 -12.43 -1.31 1.15
CA ASN A 295 -11.17 -1.63 1.80
C ASN A 295 -10.22 -2.26 0.76
N VAL A 296 -9.13 -1.57 0.47
CA VAL A 296 -8.06 -2.13 -0.35
C VAL A 296 -7.02 -2.80 0.54
N ALA A 297 -6.46 -3.87 0.03
CA ALA A 297 -5.54 -4.77 0.73
C ALA A 297 -4.25 -4.13 1.28
N ALA A 298 -4.00 -2.86 1.05
CA ALA A 298 -2.80 -2.18 1.55
C ALA A 298 -3.12 -1.50 2.88
N ALA A 299 -2.73 -2.10 3.98
CA ALA A 299 -2.76 -1.43 5.25
C ALA A 299 -1.50 -0.57 5.43
N ASN A 300 -1.69 0.62 5.95
CA ASN A 300 -0.61 1.49 6.39
C ASN A 300 -0.28 1.18 7.84
N ALA A 301 1.00 1.22 8.21
CA ALA A 301 1.43 1.33 9.60
C ALA A 301 1.76 2.79 9.89
N PRO A 302 0.79 3.61 10.32
CA PRO A 302 1.04 5.04 10.56
C PRO A 302 2.01 5.26 11.72
N ALA A 303 2.15 4.26 12.58
CA ALA A 303 3.03 4.27 13.73
C ALA A 303 3.81 2.95 13.85
N VAL A 304 5.12 3.05 13.72
CA VAL A 304 6.07 1.97 13.95
C VAL A 304 7.09 2.41 14.97
N LEU A 305 7.23 1.64 16.06
CA LEU A 305 8.33 1.76 17.00
C LEU A 305 9.52 0.96 16.46
N ALA A 306 10.50 1.63 15.91
CA ALA A 306 11.71 1.04 15.37
C ALA A 306 12.84 1.07 16.39
N PHE A 307 13.57 -0.02 16.51
CA PHE A 307 14.71 -0.18 17.41
C PHE A 307 16.03 -0.10 16.65
N ASN A 308 17.06 0.42 17.27
CA ASN A 308 18.42 0.24 16.81
C ASN A 308 18.96 -1.10 17.34
N ASN A 309 19.00 -2.11 16.47
CA ASN A 309 19.40 -3.46 16.83
C ASN A 309 20.94 -3.59 17.00
N ALA A 310 21.71 -2.58 16.61
CA ALA A 310 23.17 -2.60 16.67
C ALA A 310 23.75 -1.75 17.82
N LYS A 311 22.94 -0.92 18.48
CA LYS A 311 23.40 0.00 19.54
C LYS A 311 22.41 0.10 20.69
N GLY A 312 22.93 0.36 21.90
CA GLY A 312 22.13 0.67 23.09
C GLY A 312 21.37 -0.53 23.64
N LEU A 313 20.25 -0.22 24.29
CA LEU A 313 19.44 -1.20 25.03
C LEU A 313 18.91 -2.31 24.12
N PHE A 314 18.54 -1.98 22.89
CA PHE A 314 17.85 -2.87 21.96
C PHE A 314 18.76 -3.77 21.12
N THR A 315 20.07 -3.82 21.42
CA THR A 315 20.93 -4.93 20.97
C THR A 315 20.52 -6.26 21.61
N ASN A 316 19.85 -6.19 22.78
CA ASN A 316 19.29 -7.35 23.47
C ASN A 316 17.88 -7.63 22.91
N GLU A 317 17.71 -8.81 22.32
CA GLU A 317 16.43 -9.28 21.75
C GLU A 317 15.34 -9.43 22.81
N ASP A 318 15.68 -9.96 24.00
CA ASP A 318 14.71 -10.14 25.07
C ASP A 318 14.07 -8.81 25.49
N LEU A 319 14.82 -7.69 25.42
CA LEU A 319 14.25 -6.37 25.71
C LEU A 319 13.30 -5.88 24.63
N ARG A 320 13.54 -6.21 23.35
CA ARG A 320 12.59 -5.91 22.28
C ARG A 320 11.30 -6.74 22.45
N GLN A 321 11.45 -8.02 22.82
CA GLN A 321 10.32 -8.88 23.16
C GLN A 321 9.55 -8.35 24.38
N ALA A 322 10.25 -7.95 25.45
CA ALA A 322 9.61 -7.36 26.63
C ALA A 322 8.76 -6.14 26.28
N VAL A 323 9.31 -5.22 25.49
CA VAL A 323 8.57 -4.04 25.01
C VAL A 323 7.35 -4.45 24.19
N SER A 324 7.47 -5.47 23.32
CA SER A 324 6.34 -5.93 22.50
C SER A 324 5.17 -6.47 23.30
N TYR A 325 5.41 -7.06 24.46
CA TYR A 325 4.34 -7.55 25.36
C TYR A 325 3.87 -6.50 26.39
N ALA A 326 4.66 -5.44 26.63
CA ALA A 326 4.32 -4.39 27.58
C ALA A 326 3.38 -3.31 27.00
N LEU A 327 3.27 -3.21 25.66
CA LEU A 327 2.43 -2.22 24.98
C LEU A 327 0.96 -2.66 24.90
N ASP A 328 0.04 -1.71 25.04
CA ASP A 328 -1.40 -1.90 24.84
C ASP A 328 -1.80 -1.46 23.42
N TYR A 329 -1.91 -2.44 22.51
CA TYR A 329 -2.24 -2.22 21.10
C TYR A 329 -3.69 -1.81 20.87
N ASP A 330 -4.61 -2.26 21.74
CA ASP A 330 -6.01 -1.82 21.68
C ASP A 330 -6.14 -0.33 21.99
N ALA A 331 -5.32 0.19 22.90
CA ALA A 331 -5.27 1.61 23.19
C ALA A 331 -4.78 2.42 21.97
N PHE A 332 -3.73 1.98 21.28
CA PHE A 332 -3.27 2.65 20.06
C PHE A 332 -4.33 2.62 18.97
N ARG A 333 -4.87 1.45 18.67
CA ARG A 333 -5.93 1.26 17.68
C ARG A 333 -7.17 2.12 17.97
N THR A 334 -7.60 2.16 19.22
CA THR A 334 -8.83 2.88 19.64
C THR A 334 -8.64 4.38 19.65
N TYR A 335 -7.44 4.87 20.01
CA TYR A 335 -7.21 6.30 20.16
C TYR A 335 -6.79 6.98 18.84
N PHE A 336 -6.01 6.29 18.02
CA PHE A 336 -5.43 6.88 16.82
C PHE A 336 -5.97 6.30 15.50
N GLY A 337 -6.50 5.08 15.55
CA GLY A 337 -7.05 4.40 14.39
C GLY A 337 -8.53 4.69 14.17
N SER A 338 -9.07 4.18 13.07
CA SER A 338 -10.51 4.12 12.81
C SER A 338 -11.13 2.84 13.35
N THR A 339 -12.46 2.69 13.21
CA THR A 339 -13.16 1.41 13.46
C THR A 339 -12.60 0.24 12.63
N TYR A 340 -11.98 0.54 11.51
CA TYR A 340 -11.36 -0.44 10.62
C TYR A 340 -9.89 -0.74 10.95
N ALA A 341 -9.30 -0.05 11.91
CA ALA A 341 -7.93 -0.29 12.32
C ALA A 341 -7.78 -1.65 13.02
N GLU A 342 -6.66 -2.33 12.77
CA GLU A 342 -6.40 -3.68 13.24
C GLU A 342 -5.18 -3.76 14.16
N ILE A 343 -5.18 -4.74 15.07
CA ILE A 343 -3.99 -5.09 15.86
C ILE A 343 -3.02 -5.83 14.94
N PRO A 344 -1.74 -5.38 14.87
CA PRO A 344 -0.74 -6.01 14.02
C PRO A 344 -0.38 -7.43 14.47
N ASN A 345 0.19 -8.18 13.55
CA ASN A 345 0.85 -9.45 13.82
C ASN A 345 2.37 -9.25 14.04
N ARG A 346 3.00 -10.23 14.66
CA ARG A 346 4.44 -10.21 14.95
C ARG A 346 5.31 -10.25 13.69
N GLY A 347 4.79 -10.80 12.59
CA GLY A 347 5.45 -10.84 11.29
C GLY A 347 5.46 -9.54 10.51
N PHE A 348 4.83 -8.49 11.02
CA PHE A 348 4.82 -7.14 10.44
C PHE A 348 4.17 -7.03 9.05
N VAL A 349 3.28 -7.93 8.68
CA VAL A 349 2.56 -7.89 7.40
C VAL A 349 1.07 -7.97 7.64
N PRO A 350 0.25 -7.03 7.13
CA PRO A 350 -1.21 -7.11 7.24
C PRO A 350 -1.78 -8.35 6.55
N ALA A 351 -2.84 -8.92 7.11
CA ALA A 351 -3.48 -10.14 6.58
C ALA A 351 -4.04 -9.98 5.16
N THR A 352 -4.29 -8.75 4.74
CA THR A 352 -4.77 -8.41 3.39
C THR A 352 -3.65 -8.32 2.34
N THR A 353 -2.38 -8.39 2.74
CA THR A 353 -1.23 -8.27 1.84
C THR A 353 -0.92 -9.60 1.15
N VAL A 354 -0.65 -9.57 -0.15
CA VAL A 354 -0.21 -10.77 -0.90
C VAL A 354 1.09 -11.32 -0.32
N GLY A 355 1.13 -12.62 -0.09
CA GLY A 355 2.25 -13.29 0.55
C GLY A 355 2.26 -13.18 2.07
N TYR A 356 1.16 -12.71 2.67
CA TYR A 356 0.96 -12.76 4.11
C TYR A 356 1.15 -14.18 4.65
N LYS A 357 1.85 -14.26 5.76
CA LYS A 357 1.94 -15.47 6.58
C LYS A 357 1.25 -15.22 7.91
N ASP A 358 0.38 -16.13 8.31
CA ASP A 358 -0.25 -16.07 9.63
C ASP A 358 0.80 -16.26 10.72
N THR A 359 1.10 -15.17 11.42
CA THR A 359 1.96 -15.14 12.59
C THR A 359 1.14 -14.66 13.79
N GLU A 360 1.59 -14.98 15.01
CA GLU A 360 0.90 -14.56 16.23
C GLU A 360 0.60 -13.05 16.19
N LYS A 361 -0.62 -12.64 16.57
CA LYS A 361 -0.94 -11.23 16.76
C LYS A 361 -0.17 -10.67 17.95
N LEU A 362 0.18 -9.39 17.86
CA LEU A 362 0.71 -8.66 19.00
C LEU A 362 -0.34 -8.62 20.12
N THR A 363 0.09 -8.90 21.32
CA THR A 363 -0.76 -8.97 22.51
C THR A 363 -0.10 -8.30 23.69
N THR A 364 -0.90 -7.66 24.53
CA THR A 364 -0.44 -7.12 25.81
C THR A 364 -0.42 -8.25 26.83
N ASP A 365 0.76 -8.56 27.37
CA ASP A 365 0.95 -9.58 28.41
C ASP A 365 2.08 -9.18 29.36
N ALA A 366 1.73 -8.54 30.46
CA ALA A 366 2.70 -8.07 31.44
C ALA A 366 3.54 -9.19 32.07
N SER A 367 2.99 -10.42 32.14
CA SER A 367 3.73 -11.57 32.70
C SER A 367 4.82 -12.04 31.73
N LYS A 368 4.50 -12.14 30.44
CA LYS A 368 5.51 -12.44 29.40
C LYS A 368 6.54 -11.32 29.31
N ALA A 369 6.12 -10.06 29.37
CA ALA A 369 7.04 -8.93 29.39
C ALA A 369 8.03 -9.02 30.57
N ASP A 370 7.56 -9.38 31.77
CA ASP A 370 8.40 -9.58 32.97
C ASP A 370 9.36 -10.77 32.80
N GLU A 371 8.93 -11.87 32.20
CA GLU A 371 9.79 -13.02 31.86
C GLU A 371 10.95 -12.61 30.95
N TYR A 372 10.68 -11.85 29.90
CA TYR A 372 11.70 -11.34 29.00
C TYR A 372 12.61 -10.28 29.66
N MET A 373 12.09 -9.41 30.53
CA MET A 373 12.94 -8.52 31.32
C MET A 373 13.95 -9.28 32.17
N LYS A 374 13.50 -10.35 32.82
CA LYS A 374 14.37 -11.23 33.64
C LYS A 374 15.39 -11.99 32.78
N ALA A 375 15.00 -12.48 31.60
CA ALA A 375 15.91 -13.13 30.64
C ALA A 375 16.99 -12.16 30.17
N ALA A 376 16.63 -10.88 29.98
CA ALA A 376 17.56 -9.80 29.64
C ALA A 376 18.47 -9.35 30.83
N GLY A 377 18.31 -9.94 32.02
CA GLY A 377 19.12 -9.60 33.20
C GLY A 377 18.58 -8.45 34.07
N TYR A 378 17.34 -8.04 33.84
CA TYR A 378 16.64 -7.00 34.62
C TYR A 378 15.63 -7.67 35.58
N THR A 379 16.10 -8.05 36.77
CA THR A 379 15.36 -8.92 37.70
C THR A 379 14.67 -8.19 38.83
N GLU A 380 15.05 -6.96 39.11
CA GLU A 380 14.53 -6.16 40.23
C GLU A 380 14.08 -4.78 39.73
N LYS A 381 13.26 -4.08 40.54
CA LYS A 381 12.88 -2.70 40.30
C LYS A 381 13.49 -1.78 41.37
N ASN A 382 13.97 -0.60 40.97
CA ASN A 382 14.46 0.43 41.85
C ASN A 382 13.31 1.13 42.60
N ALA A 383 13.64 2.12 43.46
CA ALA A 383 12.68 2.87 44.23
C ALA A 383 11.66 3.64 43.37
N ASP A 384 12.00 3.99 42.15
CA ASP A 384 11.12 4.69 41.20
C ASP A 384 10.25 3.72 40.38
N GLY A 385 10.40 2.40 40.58
CA GLY A 385 9.61 1.38 39.93
C GLY A 385 10.18 0.87 38.60
N PHE A 386 11.37 1.32 38.20
CA PHE A 386 12.02 0.89 36.97
C PHE A 386 12.87 -0.36 37.17
N TYR A 387 12.80 -1.29 36.20
CA TYR A 387 13.66 -2.47 36.18
C TYR A 387 15.14 -2.09 36.11
N VAL A 388 15.96 -2.78 36.90
CA VAL A 388 17.42 -2.59 36.95
C VAL A 388 18.16 -3.89 36.71
N ASN A 389 19.33 -3.79 36.07
CA ASN A 389 20.26 -4.89 35.91
C ASN A 389 21.11 -5.10 37.18
N ALA A 390 21.99 -6.10 37.16
CA ALA A 390 22.84 -6.46 38.31
C ALA A 390 23.75 -5.30 38.76
N ASP A 391 24.07 -4.34 37.89
CA ASP A 391 24.85 -3.16 38.18
C ASP A 391 23.99 -2.00 38.73
N GLY A 392 22.69 -2.19 38.90
CA GLY A 392 21.75 -1.17 39.36
C GLY A 392 21.36 -0.14 38.28
N GLN A 393 21.70 -0.40 37.01
CA GLN A 393 21.33 0.48 35.90
C GLN A 393 19.89 0.21 35.47
N ALA A 394 19.11 1.27 35.33
CA ALA A 394 17.72 1.16 34.89
C ALA A 394 17.63 0.74 33.42
N ALA A 395 16.60 -0.04 33.09
CA ALA A 395 16.19 -0.27 31.72
C ALA A 395 15.61 1.04 31.16
N ALA A 396 16.46 1.79 30.46
CA ALA A 396 16.14 3.13 29.97
C ALA A 396 16.61 3.30 28.53
N PHE A 397 15.83 3.99 27.71
CA PHE A 397 16.21 4.34 26.34
C PHE A 397 15.67 5.70 25.92
N THR A 398 16.24 6.23 24.85
CA THR A 398 15.80 7.47 24.22
C THR A 398 14.92 7.15 22.99
N LEU A 399 13.70 7.70 22.98
CA LEU A 399 12.76 7.61 21.87
C LEU A 399 12.79 8.92 21.06
N THR A 400 13.37 8.88 19.87
CA THR A 400 13.49 10.03 18.97
C THR A 400 12.22 10.22 18.15
N VAL A 401 11.70 11.45 18.12
CA VAL A 401 10.43 11.79 17.49
C VAL A 401 10.56 13.09 16.69
N ASN A 402 9.94 13.11 15.48
CA ASN A 402 9.85 14.31 14.67
C ASN A 402 8.77 15.25 15.21
N ALA A 403 9.17 16.41 15.74
CA ALA A 403 8.27 17.41 16.33
C ALA A 403 7.25 18.00 15.32
N ALA A 404 7.54 17.96 14.02
CA ALA A 404 6.63 18.44 12.98
C ALA A 404 5.46 17.49 12.72
N LYS A 405 5.49 16.28 13.29
CA LYS A 405 4.44 15.28 13.16
C LYS A 405 3.71 15.10 14.50
N GLU A 406 2.68 15.90 14.74
CA GLU A 406 1.94 15.90 16.02
C GLU A 406 1.42 14.51 16.42
N THR A 407 0.93 13.72 15.46
CA THR A 407 0.48 12.34 15.72
C THR A 407 1.62 11.45 16.20
N HIS A 408 2.84 11.58 15.64
CA HIS A 408 4.00 10.82 16.11
C HIS A 408 4.43 11.19 17.53
N VAL A 409 4.27 12.47 17.90
CA VAL A 409 4.48 12.91 19.29
C VAL A 409 3.47 12.25 20.20
N GLY A 410 2.19 12.21 19.81
CA GLY A 410 1.14 11.52 20.57
C GLY A 410 1.41 10.02 20.75
N TYR A 411 1.89 9.32 19.70
CA TYR A 411 2.31 7.91 19.82
C TYR A 411 3.44 7.74 20.84
N ALA A 412 4.45 8.61 20.79
CA ALA A 412 5.60 8.53 21.68
C ALA A 412 5.22 8.80 23.15
N GLU A 413 4.31 9.73 23.41
CA GLU A 413 3.78 10.00 24.74
C GLU A 413 2.98 8.81 25.30
N MET A 414 2.19 8.15 24.47
CA MET A 414 1.46 6.94 24.86
C MET A 414 2.43 5.78 25.14
N ILE A 415 3.43 5.54 24.28
CA ILE A 415 4.49 4.54 24.51
C ILE A 415 5.19 4.82 25.85
N LYS A 416 5.62 6.07 26.08
CA LYS A 416 6.26 6.47 27.33
C LYS A 416 5.38 6.14 28.53
N THR A 417 4.12 6.53 28.49
CA THR A 417 3.18 6.29 29.58
C THR A 417 3.02 4.81 29.90
N GLN A 418 2.84 3.97 28.88
CA GLN A 418 2.64 2.53 29.05
C GLN A 418 3.91 1.83 29.53
N LEU A 419 5.07 2.11 28.93
CA LEU A 419 6.33 1.47 29.29
C LEU A 419 6.82 1.90 30.67
N GLU A 420 6.66 3.17 31.07
CA GLU A 420 7.02 3.64 32.41
C GLU A 420 6.10 3.03 33.48
N ALA A 421 4.82 2.85 33.18
CA ALA A 421 3.89 2.13 34.07
C ALA A 421 4.29 0.64 34.22
N PHE A 422 4.84 0.03 33.18
CA PHE A 422 5.39 -1.34 33.25
C PHE A 422 6.71 -1.38 34.01
N GLY A 423 7.58 -0.35 33.88
CA GLY A 423 8.86 -0.23 34.56
C GLY A 423 10.06 -0.08 33.63
N ILE A 424 9.86 0.34 32.40
CA ILE A 424 10.95 0.72 31.44
C ILE A 424 10.91 2.24 31.29
N GLN A 425 12.04 2.89 31.57
CA GLN A 425 12.16 4.35 31.49
C GLN A 425 12.29 4.81 30.03
N VAL A 426 11.49 5.80 29.61
CA VAL A 426 11.50 6.36 28.27
C VAL A 426 11.83 7.85 28.29
N ASN A 427 12.94 8.23 27.67
CA ASN A 427 13.35 9.62 27.51
C ASN A 427 12.92 10.09 26.11
N LEU A 428 11.95 11.01 26.02
CA LEU A 428 11.53 11.56 24.74
C LEU A 428 12.57 12.56 24.23
N ASP A 429 12.99 12.38 22.98
CA ASP A 429 13.87 13.26 22.23
C ASP A 429 13.09 13.82 21.03
N THR A 430 12.24 14.81 21.32
CA THR A 430 11.40 15.47 20.33
C THR A 430 12.19 16.57 19.64
N VAL A 431 12.52 16.36 18.36
CA VAL A 431 13.43 17.22 17.59
C VAL A 431 12.80 17.67 16.29
N ASP A 432 13.35 18.72 15.67
CA ASP A 432 12.91 19.14 14.34
C ASP A 432 13.22 18.09 13.25
N LYS A 433 12.66 18.28 12.06
CA LYS A 433 12.78 17.33 10.94
C LYS A 433 14.24 17.04 10.56
N ASP A 434 15.11 18.06 10.54
CA ASP A 434 16.49 17.88 10.10
C ASP A 434 17.30 17.14 11.14
N ALA A 435 17.14 17.46 12.42
CA ALA A 435 17.75 16.74 13.53
C ALA A 435 17.21 15.30 13.63
N TYR A 436 15.91 15.09 13.38
CA TYR A 436 15.33 13.76 13.31
C TYR A 436 15.97 12.94 12.18
N ASN A 437 16.04 13.48 10.98
CA ASN A 437 16.66 12.82 9.83
C ASN A 437 18.13 12.51 10.08
N ALA A 438 18.88 13.43 10.70
CA ALA A 438 20.28 13.21 11.03
C ALA A 438 20.50 12.03 12.01
N LYS A 439 19.52 11.71 12.86
CA LYS A 439 19.60 10.61 13.82
C LYS A 439 19.08 9.27 13.27
N THR A 440 18.13 9.32 12.34
CA THR A 440 17.35 8.16 11.88
C THR A 440 17.64 7.73 10.45
N SER A 441 18.15 8.64 9.62
CA SER A 441 18.51 8.35 8.24
C SER A 441 20.00 8.09 8.12
N ASN A 442 20.33 7.01 7.42
CA ASN A 442 21.69 6.65 7.16
C ASN A 442 22.13 7.18 5.80
N LYS A 443 23.24 7.92 5.75
CA LYS A 443 23.90 8.17 4.48
C LYS A 443 24.55 6.88 4.03
N PHE A 444 24.39 6.53 2.78
CA PHE A 444 24.76 5.25 2.18
C PHE A 444 26.16 4.74 2.58
N SER A 445 27.13 5.63 2.74
CA SER A 445 28.54 5.26 3.00
C SER A 445 28.92 5.19 4.48
N GLU A 446 28.08 5.62 5.42
CA GLU A 446 28.58 5.96 6.75
C GLU A 446 27.95 5.19 7.91
N ASN A 447 26.87 4.45 7.72
CA ASN A 447 26.17 3.76 8.80
C ASN A 447 26.08 4.60 10.09
N ASN A 448 25.49 5.79 10.00
CA ASN A 448 25.53 6.83 11.02
C ASN A 448 24.25 7.01 11.83
N ILE A 449 23.34 6.03 11.81
CA ILE A 449 22.13 6.04 12.63
C ILE A 449 22.51 6.05 14.11
N THR A 450 22.05 7.07 14.83
CA THR A 450 22.41 7.31 16.23
C THR A 450 21.24 7.16 17.19
N MET A 451 20.00 7.03 16.71
CA MET A 451 18.85 6.76 17.56
C MET A 451 19.03 5.46 18.34
N GLU A 452 18.40 5.34 19.51
CA GLU A 452 18.18 4.06 20.20
C GLU A 452 16.85 3.45 19.79
N ALA A 453 15.81 4.28 19.72
CA ALA A 453 14.51 3.96 19.12
C ALA A 453 13.91 5.21 18.47
N ALA A 454 13.05 5.03 17.48
CA ALA A 454 12.34 6.14 16.83
C ALA A 454 10.92 5.73 16.39
N ILE A 455 10.05 6.72 16.20
CA ILE A 455 8.74 6.54 15.61
C ILE A 455 8.80 6.83 14.12
N TYR A 456 8.44 5.84 13.31
CA TYR A 456 8.25 5.98 11.87
C TYR A 456 6.78 5.85 11.48
N GLY A 457 6.40 6.45 10.35
CA GLY A 457 5.24 6.04 9.59
C GLY A 457 5.71 5.11 8.47
N TYR A 458 5.00 4.03 8.25
CA TYR A 458 5.29 3.09 7.20
C TYR A 458 4.08 2.96 6.27
N THR A 459 4.26 3.28 5.01
CA THR A 459 3.23 3.05 3.99
C THR A 459 3.64 1.79 3.24
N ALA A 460 2.81 0.76 3.29
CA ALA A 460 2.94 -0.39 2.42
C ALA A 460 2.56 0.05 1.00
N ALA A 461 3.44 0.82 0.36
CA ALA A 461 3.23 1.26 -1.01
C ALA A 461 3.29 0.05 -1.93
N GLY A 462 2.14 -0.25 -2.54
CA GLY A 462 1.98 -1.37 -3.45
C GLY A 462 2.14 -2.73 -2.76
N MET A 463 1.58 -3.73 -3.33
CA MET A 463 1.51 -5.10 -2.81
C MET A 463 2.85 -5.86 -2.84
N GLY A 464 3.95 -5.18 -3.12
CA GLY A 464 5.29 -5.72 -3.08
C GLY A 464 5.80 -5.89 -1.66
N MET A 465 5.23 -6.82 -0.91
CA MET A 465 5.56 -7.11 0.48
C MET A 465 7.07 -7.14 0.75
N GLY A 466 7.85 -7.80 -0.09
CA GLY A 466 9.29 -7.87 0.07
C GLY A 466 10.02 -6.54 -0.05
N ASN A 467 9.47 -5.56 -0.78
CA ASN A 467 10.05 -4.20 -0.79
C ASN A 467 9.83 -3.51 0.53
N GLY A 468 8.64 -3.63 1.08
CA GLY A 468 8.28 -3.05 2.35
C GLY A 468 9.17 -3.57 3.48
N LEU A 469 9.23 -4.86 3.64
CA LEU A 469 10.04 -5.49 4.67
C LEU A 469 11.54 -5.23 4.46
N GLY A 470 12.05 -5.43 3.27
CA GLY A 470 13.46 -5.21 2.95
C GLY A 470 13.92 -3.76 3.15
N SER A 471 13.02 -2.78 3.04
CA SER A 471 13.37 -1.36 3.21
C SER A 471 13.73 -0.97 4.64
N ILE A 472 13.37 -1.77 5.64
CA ILE A 472 13.60 -1.47 7.06
C ILE A 472 14.96 -2.00 7.54
N TYR A 473 15.58 -2.91 6.77
CA TYR A 473 16.80 -3.60 7.15
C TYR A 473 18.04 -3.16 6.38
N VAL A 474 19.18 -3.41 7.00
CA VAL A 474 20.49 -3.22 6.40
C VAL A 474 21.04 -4.58 5.99
N ASP A 475 21.29 -4.77 4.72
CA ASP A 475 22.00 -5.93 4.20
C ASP A 475 23.48 -5.60 4.15
N GLY A 476 24.21 -5.92 5.23
CA GLY A 476 25.66 -5.82 5.33
C GLY A 476 26.31 -4.48 4.94
N ASN A 477 26.03 -3.98 3.76
CA ASN A 477 26.62 -2.76 3.20
C ASN A 477 25.57 -1.71 2.75
N HIS A 478 24.26 -2.01 2.89
CA HIS A 478 23.20 -1.13 2.42
C HIS A 478 22.36 -0.64 3.60
N ALA A 479 22.62 0.58 4.00
CA ALA A 479 21.75 1.26 4.94
C ALA A 479 20.46 1.68 4.24
N VAL A 480 19.32 1.35 4.82
CA VAL A 480 18.01 1.75 4.33
C VAL A 480 17.46 2.89 5.17
N GLN A 481 16.72 3.77 4.52
CA GLN A 481 16.07 4.89 5.21
C GLN A 481 15.23 4.35 6.38
N GLY A 482 15.44 4.90 7.57
CA GLY A 482 14.75 4.46 8.76
C GLY A 482 15.20 3.11 9.32
N GLY A 483 16.37 2.62 8.92
CA GLY A 483 16.85 1.28 9.21
C GLY A 483 16.94 0.95 10.69
N CYS A 484 16.55 -0.28 11.01
CA CYS A 484 16.66 -0.82 12.36
C CYS A 484 18.06 -1.36 12.69
N GLN A 485 19.02 -1.19 11.80
CA GLN A 485 20.41 -1.62 11.98
C GLN A 485 20.54 -3.13 12.30
N VAL A 486 19.85 -3.97 11.55
CA VAL A 486 19.97 -5.42 11.68
C VAL A 486 21.13 -5.91 10.83
N PHE A 487 22.22 -6.35 11.48
CA PHE A 487 23.40 -6.92 10.83
C PHE A 487 23.47 -8.43 11.05
N ASP A 488 22.37 -9.10 10.87
CA ASP A 488 22.23 -10.54 11.08
C ASP A 488 22.41 -11.28 9.75
N GLU A 489 23.24 -12.36 9.78
CA GLU A 489 23.50 -13.18 8.59
C GLU A 489 22.27 -14.01 8.18
N GLU A 490 21.44 -14.47 9.13
CA GLU A 490 20.20 -15.17 8.81
C GLU A 490 19.27 -14.26 8.00
N PHE A 491 19.06 -13.03 8.47
CA PHE A 491 18.27 -12.03 7.75
C PHE A 491 18.84 -11.75 6.36
N SER A 492 20.14 -11.50 6.26
CA SER A 492 20.81 -11.20 4.99
C SER A 492 20.73 -12.38 4.01
N ALA A 493 20.79 -13.62 4.50
CA ALA A 493 20.63 -14.83 3.68
C ALA A 493 19.21 -14.92 3.11
N ILE A 494 18.17 -14.65 3.90
CA ILE A 494 16.77 -14.62 3.43
C ILE A 494 16.59 -13.55 2.34
N LEU A 495 17.14 -12.35 2.53
CA LEU A 495 17.05 -11.29 1.51
C LEU A 495 17.76 -11.70 0.21
N ARG A 496 18.93 -12.35 0.29
CA ARG A 496 19.64 -12.84 -0.91
C ARG A 496 18.83 -13.92 -1.62
N GLU A 497 18.22 -14.85 -0.87
CA GLU A 497 17.33 -15.87 -1.42
C GLU A 497 16.15 -15.24 -2.16
N MET A 498 15.48 -14.24 -1.55
CA MET A 498 14.39 -13.51 -2.18
C MET A 498 14.83 -12.77 -3.45
N LYS A 499 15.99 -12.11 -3.42
CA LYS A 499 16.54 -11.42 -4.60
C LYS A 499 16.91 -12.38 -5.73
N ALA A 500 17.30 -13.61 -5.40
CA ALA A 500 17.69 -14.64 -6.35
C ALA A 500 16.52 -15.54 -6.81
N ALA A 501 15.31 -15.30 -6.32
CA ALA A 501 14.12 -16.07 -6.69
C ALA A 501 13.88 -16.00 -8.20
N LYS A 502 13.54 -17.15 -8.80
CA LYS A 502 13.23 -17.28 -10.22
C LYS A 502 11.74 -17.37 -10.51
N THR A 503 10.97 -17.63 -9.47
CA THR A 503 9.50 -17.66 -9.52
C THR A 503 8.93 -16.76 -8.44
N ILE A 504 7.71 -16.29 -8.64
CA ILE A 504 7.01 -15.49 -7.62
C ILE A 504 6.72 -16.32 -6.35
N GLU A 505 6.53 -17.62 -6.50
CA GLU A 505 6.33 -18.56 -5.39
C GLU A 505 7.58 -18.67 -4.51
N ASP A 506 8.77 -18.79 -5.13
CA ASP A 506 10.06 -18.78 -4.39
C ASP A 506 10.25 -17.48 -3.64
N TYR A 507 9.90 -16.34 -4.28
CA TYR A 507 9.95 -15.03 -3.65
C TYR A 507 9.05 -14.94 -2.42
N TYR A 508 7.79 -15.38 -2.50
CA TYR A 508 6.88 -15.38 -1.36
C TYR A 508 7.28 -16.41 -0.29
N THR A 509 7.94 -17.50 -0.67
CA THR A 509 8.53 -18.44 0.29
C THR A 509 9.64 -17.76 1.12
N GLY A 510 10.51 -16.99 0.48
CA GLY A 510 11.49 -16.16 1.17
C GLY A 510 10.83 -15.09 2.06
N ALA A 511 9.80 -14.41 1.55
CA ALA A 511 9.04 -13.43 2.32
C ALA A 511 8.34 -14.03 3.55
N ALA A 512 7.87 -15.27 3.48
CA ALA A 512 7.32 -15.98 4.63
C ALA A 512 8.39 -16.27 5.71
N LYS A 513 9.61 -16.66 5.31
CA LYS A 513 10.75 -16.80 6.23
C LYS A 513 11.09 -15.46 6.90
N LEU A 514 11.01 -14.37 6.14
CA LEU A 514 11.26 -13.03 6.67
C LEU A 514 10.23 -12.64 7.73
N GLN A 515 8.95 -12.98 7.54
CA GLN A 515 7.90 -12.77 8.54
C GLN A 515 8.14 -13.60 9.81
N ASP A 516 8.64 -14.84 9.68
CA ASP A 516 9.07 -15.65 10.83
C ASP A 516 10.22 -14.98 11.58
N TYR A 517 11.21 -14.46 10.84
CA TYR A 517 12.32 -13.74 11.44
C TYR A 517 11.83 -12.51 12.24
N TYR A 518 10.91 -11.72 11.67
CA TYR A 518 10.32 -10.59 12.41
C TYR A 518 9.60 -11.03 13.67
N ALA A 519 8.82 -12.09 13.58
CA ALA A 519 8.07 -12.61 14.74
C ALA A 519 9.01 -13.12 15.86
N ALA A 520 10.13 -13.72 15.48
CA ALA A 520 11.12 -14.24 16.43
C ALA A 520 11.97 -13.14 17.06
N HIS A 521 12.45 -12.16 16.28
CA HIS A 521 13.48 -11.21 16.70
C HIS A 521 12.97 -9.79 17.02
N MET A 522 11.72 -9.47 16.65
CA MET A 522 11.07 -8.18 16.91
C MET A 522 11.97 -6.96 16.65
N PRO A 523 12.54 -6.78 15.47
CA PRO A 523 13.42 -5.65 15.19
C PRO A 523 12.71 -4.30 15.21
N LEU A 524 11.39 -4.32 15.07
CA LEU A 524 10.47 -3.19 15.15
C LEU A 524 9.07 -3.69 15.54
N ILE A 525 8.19 -2.76 15.91
CA ILE A 525 6.81 -3.04 16.30
C ILE A 525 5.89 -2.08 15.56
N ALA A 526 4.94 -2.59 14.78
CA ALA A 526 3.80 -1.78 14.34
C ALA A 526 2.83 -1.61 15.51
N LEU A 527 2.36 -0.38 15.74
CA LEU A 527 1.45 -0.10 16.86
C LEU A 527 0.00 -0.41 16.51
N TYR A 528 -0.40 -0.18 15.26
CA TYR A 528 -1.67 -0.61 14.67
C TYR A 528 -1.54 -0.60 13.14
N TRP A 529 -2.41 -1.33 12.47
CA TRP A 529 -2.62 -1.21 11.03
C TRP A 529 -3.81 -0.30 10.79
N ASP A 530 -3.65 0.68 9.91
CA ASP A 530 -4.77 1.49 9.42
C ASP A 530 -5.11 1.03 8.01
N ASN A 531 -6.38 0.65 7.79
CA ASN A 531 -6.80 0.13 6.51
C ASN A 531 -6.94 1.25 5.49
N MET A 532 -6.45 1.01 4.28
CA MET A 532 -6.62 1.93 3.15
C MET A 532 -8.05 1.79 2.61
N MET A 533 -8.86 2.76 2.91
CA MET A 533 -10.24 2.85 2.43
C MET A 533 -10.32 3.80 1.24
N LEU A 534 -11.02 3.40 0.19
CA LEU A 534 -11.32 4.24 -0.96
C LEU A 534 -12.81 4.60 -0.96
N ALA A 535 -13.12 5.87 -1.24
CA ALA A 535 -14.48 6.40 -1.17
C ALA A 535 -15.03 6.78 -2.55
N TYR A 536 -16.29 6.42 -2.79
CA TYR A 536 -17.02 6.77 -4.01
C TYR A 536 -18.52 6.89 -3.74
N SER A 537 -19.25 7.52 -4.66
CA SER A 537 -20.71 7.66 -4.56
C SER A 537 -21.41 6.31 -4.62
N SER A 538 -22.33 6.06 -3.70
CA SER A 538 -23.15 4.83 -3.71
C SER A 538 -24.10 4.72 -4.92
N SER A 539 -24.21 5.79 -5.74
CA SER A 539 -24.91 5.77 -7.02
C SER A 539 -24.16 5.02 -8.12
N LEU A 540 -22.89 4.73 -7.92
CA LEU A 540 -22.06 3.98 -8.87
C LEU A 540 -22.17 2.47 -8.61
N ASP A 541 -22.04 1.70 -9.69
CA ASP A 541 -21.97 0.25 -9.69
C ASP A 541 -20.78 -0.23 -10.53
N ASN A 542 -20.42 -1.53 -10.43
CA ASN A 542 -19.29 -2.13 -11.17
C ASN A 542 -17.94 -1.40 -11.00
N VAL A 543 -17.76 -0.74 -9.87
CA VAL A 543 -16.53 -0.05 -9.53
C VAL A 543 -15.41 -1.08 -9.33
N THR A 544 -14.26 -0.87 -9.98
CA THR A 544 -13.08 -1.74 -9.90
C THR A 544 -11.92 -1.02 -9.26
N VAL A 545 -11.08 -1.78 -8.58
CA VAL A 545 -9.90 -1.30 -7.86
C VAL A 545 -8.66 -2.00 -8.38
N ASP A 546 -7.62 -1.22 -8.61
CA ASP A 546 -6.28 -1.72 -8.89
C ASP A 546 -5.40 -1.56 -7.64
N ALA A 547 -4.37 -2.39 -7.54
CA ALA A 547 -3.52 -2.42 -6.34
C ALA A 547 -2.58 -1.21 -6.22
N VAL A 548 -2.31 -0.50 -7.31
CA VAL A 548 -1.35 0.63 -7.36
C VAL A 548 -2.07 1.96 -7.33
N PHE A 549 -3.08 2.13 -8.19
CA PHE A 549 -3.77 3.42 -8.41
C PHE A 549 -5.17 3.48 -7.77
N GLY A 550 -5.63 2.40 -7.12
CA GLY A 550 -6.92 2.36 -6.46
C GLY A 550 -8.08 2.48 -7.44
N LEU A 551 -8.96 3.46 -7.23
CA LEU A 551 -10.10 3.73 -8.11
C LEU A 551 -9.68 4.39 -9.44
N ASN A 552 -8.50 4.99 -9.49
CA ASN A 552 -7.98 5.72 -10.65
C ASN A 552 -7.29 4.78 -11.64
N ASN A 553 -8.04 3.83 -12.20
CA ASN A 553 -7.46 2.79 -13.06
C ASN A 553 -8.28 2.56 -14.32
N VAL A 554 -7.61 2.09 -15.37
CA VAL A 554 -8.21 1.88 -16.70
C VAL A 554 -9.43 0.97 -16.63
N ASN A 555 -9.37 -0.13 -15.87
CA ASN A 555 -10.48 -1.10 -15.81
C ASN A 555 -11.74 -0.46 -15.22
N ASN A 556 -11.57 0.48 -14.28
CA ASN A 556 -12.69 1.19 -13.69
C ASN A 556 -13.46 2.01 -14.73
N TRP A 557 -12.75 2.69 -15.63
CA TRP A 557 -13.39 3.50 -16.69
C TRP A 557 -14.20 2.68 -17.70
N PHE A 558 -13.86 1.39 -17.84
CA PHE A 558 -14.57 0.46 -18.73
C PHE A 558 -15.68 -0.33 -18.02
N SER A 559 -15.68 -0.39 -16.68
CA SER A 559 -16.62 -1.20 -15.91
C SER A 559 -17.68 -0.38 -15.20
N VAL A 560 -17.33 0.81 -14.70
CA VAL A 560 -18.20 1.63 -13.86
C VAL A 560 -19.46 2.05 -14.59
N THR A 561 -20.58 2.01 -13.87
CA THR A 561 -21.92 2.40 -14.36
C THR A 561 -22.65 3.19 -13.28
N LYS A 562 -23.71 3.92 -13.66
CA LYS A 562 -24.65 4.50 -12.69
C LYS A 562 -25.82 3.53 -12.49
N LYS A 563 -26.28 3.42 -11.23
CA LYS A 563 -27.46 2.63 -10.84
C LYS A 563 -28.74 3.21 -11.39
#